data_5fb8612b76fb9da27cc4f4827000a63a
#
_entry.id   5fb8612b76fb9da27cc4f4827000a63a
#
_cell.length_a   1.000
_cell.length_b   1.000
_cell.length_c   1.000
_cell.angle_alpha   90.00
_cell.angle_beta   90.00
_cell.angle_gamma   90.00
#
_symmetry.space_group_name_H-M   'P 1'
#
loop_
_entity.id
_entity.type
_entity.pdbx_description
1 polymer ?
#
loop_
_entity_poly.entity_id
_entity_poly.type
_entity_poly.pdbx_seq_one_letter_code
_entity_poly.pdbx_strand_id
1 'polypeptide(L)' 'IRSIDFPEQIYIGQTENIKRRMSSHNAGTSTHTSKYCPWEIVVSLEFKETGKAILFEKYLKTCSGRAMIKKRFL' A
#
# COMPACT_ATOMS: atom_id res chain seq x y z
N ILE A 1 -1.98 -1.55 1.10
CA ILE A 1 -2.51 -2.92 0.98
C ILE A 1 -1.86 -3.84 2.00
N ARG A 2 -2.57 -4.90 2.34
CA ARG A 2 -2.10 -5.91 3.30
C ARG A 2 -2.28 -7.29 2.69
N SER A 3 -1.33 -8.20 2.91
CA SER A 3 -1.46 -9.57 2.46
C SER A 3 -2.60 -10.28 3.21
N ILE A 4 -3.39 -11.04 2.50
CA ILE A 4 -4.50 -11.82 3.11
C ILE A 4 -3.94 -13.00 3.91
N ASP A 5 -2.96 -13.72 3.35
CA ASP A 5 -2.37 -14.90 4.00
C ASP A 5 -1.28 -14.55 5.00
N PHE A 6 -0.67 -13.37 4.89
CA PHE A 6 0.40 -12.90 5.77
C PHE A 6 0.06 -11.51 6.29
N PRO A 7 -0.89 -11.39 7.25
CA PRO A 7 -1.43 -10.07 7.66
C PRO A 7 -0.41 -9.08 8.21
N GLU A 8 0.76 -9.53 8.66
CA GLU A 8 1.82 -8.63 9.11
C GLU A 8 2.57 -7.96 7.94
N GLN A 9 2.36 -8.47 6.72
CA GLN A 9 2.99 -7.89 5.53
C GLN A 9 2.08 -6.82 4.94
N ILE A 10 2.57 -5.60 4.89
CA ILE A 10 1.87 -4.47 4.29
C ILE A 10 2.75 -3.85 3.21
N TYR A 11 2.10 -3.28 2.21
CA TYR A 11 2.78 -2.55 1.14
C TYR A 11 2.17 -1.16 1.02
N ILE A 12 3.06 -0.16 0.95
CA ILE A 12 2.67 1.24 0.81
C ILE A 12 3.21 1.74 -0.52
N GLY A 13 2.33 2.28 -1.33
CA GLY A 13 2.71 2.80 -2.63
C GLY A 13 1.68 3.79 -3.15
N GLN A 14 1.99 4.38 -4.28
CA GLN A 14 1.10 5.30 -4.97
C GLN A 14 0.85 4.82 -6.40
N THR A 15 -0.31 5.18 -6.95
CA THR A 15 -0.66 4.83 -8.31
C THR A 15 -1.73 5.78 -8.84
N GLU A 16 -1.76 5.95 -10.14
CA GLU A 16 -2.83 6.68 -10.82
C GLU A 16 -4.04 5.78 -11.12
N ASN A 17 -3.85 4.46 -11.04
CA ASN A 17 -4.91 3.49 -11.30
C ASN A 17 -4.83 2.35 -10.29
N ILE A 18 -5.64 2.45 -9.24
CA ILE A 18 -5.64 1.50 -8.13
C ILE A 18 -6.05 0.09 -8.58
N LYS A 19 -7.03 -0.04 -9.46
CA LYS A 19 -7.49 -1.35 -9.93
C LYS A 19 -6.39 -2.08 -10.70
N ARG A 20 -5.71 -1.38 -11.58
CA ARG A 20 -4.61 -1.94 -12.37
C ARG A 20 -3.46 -2.35 -11.46
N ARG A 21 -3.13 -1.52 -10.48
CA ARG A 21 -2.04 -1.80 -9.55
C ARG A 21 -2.34 -3.02 -8.69
N MET A 22 -3.58 -3.13 -8.19
CA MET A 22 -4.01 -4.29 -7.42
C MET A 22 -3.98 -5.57 -8.25
N SER A 23 -4.39 -5.49 -9.51
CA SER A 23 -4.32 -6.64 -10.42
C SER A 23 -2.88 -7.10 -10.61
N SER A 24 -1.93 -6.17 -10.75
CA SER A 24 -0.51 -6.50 -10.87
C SER A 24 0.02 -7.19 -9.62
N HIS A 25 -0.30 -6.69 -8.43
CA HIS A 25 0.12 -7.32 -7.19
C HIS A 25 -0.43 -8.72 -7.04
N ASN A 26 -1.72 -8.90 -7.32
CA ASN A 26 -2.38 -10.20 -7.15
C ASN A 26 -2.02 -11.21 -8.25
N ALA A 27 -1.61 -10.73 -9.41
CA ALA A 27 -1.12 -11.61 -10.47
C ALA A 27 0.32 -12.07 -10.24
N GLY A 28 1.00 -11.54 -9.21
CA GLY A 28 2.36 -11.91 -8.91
C GLY A 28 3.40 -11.33 -9.85
N THR A 29 3.03 -10.30 -10.61
CA THR A 29 3.96 -9.67 -11.57
C THR A 29 4.92 -8.69 -10.91
N SER A 30 4.62 -8.24 -9.70
CA SER A 30 5.51 -7.37 -8.94
C SER A 30 6.48 -8.21 -8.11
N THR A 31 7.77 -8.02 -8.32
CA THR A 31 8.81 -8.80 -7.66
C THR A 31 8.72 -8.71 -6.13
N HIS A 32 8.44 -7.52 -5.60
CA HIS A 32 8.43 -7.31 -4.15
C HIS A 32 7.21 -7.89 -3.45
N THR A 33 6.08 -7.97 -4.14
CA THR A 33 4.81 -8.38 -3.53
C THR A 33 4.35 -9.77 -3.91
N SER A 34 5.01 -10.40 -4.88
CA SER A 34 4.60 -11.73 -5.39
C SER A 34 4.59 -12.82 -4.33
N LYS A 35 5.49 -12.75 -3.36
CA LYS A 35 5.60 -13.76 -2.29
C LYS A 35 4.40 -13.76 -1.35
N TYR A 36 3.71 -12.65 -1.24
CA TYR A 36 2.65 -12.46 -0.24
C TYR A 36 1.28 -12.21 -0.85
N CYS A 37 1.12 -12.45 -2.14
CA CYS A 37 -0.21 -12.37 -2.76
C CYS A 37 -1.09 -13.53 -2.26
N PRO A 38 -2.40 -13.39 -2.20
CA PRO A 38 -3.14 -12.22 -2.65
C PRO A 38 -3.11 -11.05 -1.66
N TRP A 39 -3.35 -9.86 -2.18
CA TRP A 39 -3.36 -8.61 -1.40
C TRP A 39 -4.76 -8.01 -1.38
N GLU A 40 -5.08 -7.30 -0.31
CA GLU A 40 -6.32 -6.53 -0.20
C GLU A 40 -6.03 -5.08 0.11
N ILE A 41 -6.92 -4.19 -0.31
CA ILE A 41 -6.83 -2.77 0.02
C ILE A 41 -7.32 -2.58 1.44
N VAL A 42 -6.48 -2.03 2.31
CA VAL A 42 -6.89 -1.62 3.66
C VAL A 42 -7.39 -0.19 3.62
N VAL A 43 -6.62 0.69 2.98
CA VAL A 43 -6.95 2.09 2.85
C VAL A 43 -6.44 2.60 1.50
N SER A 44 -7.23 3.47 0.90
CA SER A 44 -6.86 4.15 -0.34
C SER A 44 -7.19 5.63 -0.18
N LEU A 45 -6.20 6.49 -0.44
CA LEU A 45 -6.36 7.93 -0.36
C LEU A 45 -6.05 8.56 -1.72
N GLU A 46 -6.95 9.42 -2.16
CA GLU A 46 -6.78 10.14 -3.41
C GLU A 46 -6.38 11.58 -3.13
N PHE A 47 -5.31 12.03 -3.76
CA PHE A 47 -4.81 13.39 -3.64
C PHE A 47 -5.00 14.14 -4.95
N LYS A 48 -5.48 15.38 -4.85
CA LYS A 48 -5.61 16.26 -6.01
C LYS A 48 -4.25 16.58 -6.63
N GLU A 49 -3.23 16.72 -5.80
CA GLU A 49 -1.87 17.05 -6.23
C GLU A 49 -0.93 15.85 -6.05
N THR A 50 -0.28 15.44 -7.13
CA THR A 50 0.66 14.30 -7.12
C THR A 50 1.78 14.49 -6.12
N GLY A 51 2.31 15.72 -5.99
CA GLY A 51 3.39 16.01 -5.03
C GLY A 51 3.01 15.69 -3.60
N LYS A 52 1.77 15.94 -3.21
CA LYS A 52 1.28 15.62 -1.87
C LYS A 52 1.17 14.12 -1.64
N ALA A 53 0.77 13.38 -2.67
CA ALA A 53 0.73 11.92 -2.59
C ALA A 53 2.14 11.33 -2.36
N ILE A 54 3.14 11.85 -3.06
CA ILE A 54 4.52 11.42 -2.89
C ILE A 54 5.04 11.70 -1.49
N LEU A 55 4.77 12.89 -0.95
CA LEU A 55 5.19 13.25 0.39
C LEU A 55 4.48 12.39 1.45
N PHE A 56 3.22 12.10 1.25
CA PHE A 56 2.46 11.25 2.18
C PHE A 56 2.99 9.83 2.19
N GLU A 57 3.34 9.27 1.02
CA GLU A 57 3.96 7.95 0.93
C GLU A 57 5.26 7.90 1.73
N LYS A 58 6.11 8.91 1.58
CA LYS A 58 7.36 9.00 2.34
C LYS A 58 7.10 9.05 3.84
N TYR A 59 6.11 9.83 4.27
CA TYR A 59 5.72 9.90 5.67
C TYR A 59 5.29 8.54 6.21
N LEU A 60 4.46 7.82 5.46
CA LEU A 60 3.95 6.51 5.89
C LEU A 60 5.04 5.47 6.10
N LYS A 61 6.18 5.64 5.43
CA LYS A 61 7.32 4.74 5.57
C LYS A 61 8.23 5.08 6.74
N THR A 62 8.00 6.20 7.43
CA THR A 62 8.72 6.56 8.65
C THR A 62 8.18 5.80 9.86
N CYS A 63 8.93 5.82 10.97
CA CYS A 63 8.46 5.20 12.21
C CYS A 63 7.15 5.80 12.70
N SER A 64 7.01 7.13 12.63
CA SER A 64 5.77 7.81 13.01
C SER A 64 4.61 7.44 12.11
N GLY A 65 4.85 7.36 10.80
CA GLY A 65 3.83 6.97 9.84
C GLY A 65 3.38 5.53 10.04
N ARG A 66 4.30 4.62 10.29
CA ARG A 66 3.99 3.21 10.55
C ARG A 66 3.17 3.05 11.84
N ALA A 67 3.48 3.81 12.87
CA ALA A 67 2.71 3.81 14.11
C ALA A 67 1.28 4.32 13.85
N MET A 68 1.14 5.36 13.04
CA MET A 68 -0.16 5.89 12.67
C MET A 68 -0.99 4.86 11.90
N ILE A 69 -0.37 4.14 10.96
CA ILE A 69 -1.06 3.09 10.21
C ILE A 69 -1.61 2.02 11.14
N LYS A 70 -0.79 1.51 12.05
CA LYS A 70 -1.23 0.50 13.01
C LYS A 70 -2.37 0.98 13.88
N LYS A 71 -2.29 2.22 14.34
CA LYS A 71 -3.27 2.78 15.25
C LYS A 71 -4.58 3.14 14.57
N ARG A 72 -4.52 3.63 13.31
CA ARG A 72 -5.69 4.20 12.64
C ARG A 72 -6.31 3.29 11.58
N PHE A 73 -5.50 2.49 10.91
CA PHE A 73 -5.95 1.71 9.75
C PHE A 73 -5.94 0.20 9.96
N LEU A 74 -5.10 -0.28 10.83
CA LEU A 74 -4.99 -1.69 11.17
C LEU A 74 -5.52 -1.97 12.56
#